data_5da979723b8b2c3e4e5a8bb053dd357f
#
_entry.id   5da979723b8b2c3e4e5a8bb053dd357f
#
_cell.length_a   1.000
_cell.length_b   1.000
_cell.length_c   1.000
_cell.angle_alpha   90.00
_cell.angle_beta   90.00
_cell.angle_gamma   90.00
#
_symmetry.space_group_name_H-M   'P 1'
#
loop_
_entity.id
_entity.type
_entity.pdbx_description
1 polymer ?
#
loop_
_entity_poly.entity_id
_entity_poly.type
_entity_poly.pdbx_seq_one_letter_code
_entity_poly.pdbx_strand_id
1 'polypeptide(L)'
;MRRKTAALAAALLLALFPCTALAAPSTSAQAYAVVDGETGRVLFSKNAEEKLPMASTTKVMTCLVALERCSLDEIVTVDPAAAGLEGTSMYLSAGETLTVSDLLYGLMMSSGNDAAAALAYHIAGGIEQFAALMNQKAQEIGAESTHFVNPHGLPAEGHYTTASDLAKIAAYALKNQAFARIVSTKSMDLPADDDSPARYL
;
A
#
# COMPACT_ATOMS: atom_id res chain seq x y z
N MET A 1 -62.48 -6.39 -4.80
CA MET A 1 -62.00 -4.99 -4.69
C MET A 1 -61.09 -4.77 -3.49
N ARG A 2 -61.37 -5.20 -2.27
CA ARG A 2 -60.52 -4.97 -1.06
C ARG A 2 -59.05 -5.46 -1.13
N ARG A 3 -58.77 -6.56 -1.84
CA ARG A 3 -57.36 -7.06 -1.99
C ARG A 3 -56.51 -6.22 -2.94
N LYS A 4 -57.10 -5.60 -3.94
CA LYS A 4 -56.37 -4.74 -4.90
C LYS A 4 -56.07 -3.36 -4.29
N THR A 5 -56.96 -2.84 -3.45
CA THR A 5 -56.71 -1.58 -2.70
C THR A 5 -55.65 -1.74 -1.61
N ALA A 6 -55.61 -2.88 -0.91
CA ALA A 6 -54.59 -3.16 0.09
C ALA A 6 -53.18 -3.31 -0.55
N ALA A 7 -53.07 -3.94 -1.71
CA ALA A 7 -51.81 -4.08 -2.44
C ALA A 7 -51.28 -2.72 -2.95
N LEU A 8 -52.21 -1.84 -3.42
CA LEU A 8 -51.84 -0.50 -3.89
C LEU A 8 -51.37 0.40 -2.71
N ALA A 9 -52.03 0.29 -1.55
CA ALA A 9 -51.65 1.04 -0.34
C ALA A 9 -50.26 0.57 0.22
N ALA A 10 -49.98 -0.75 0.17
CA ALA A 10 -48.67 -1.29 0.58
C ALA A 10 -47.55 -0.86 -0.38
N ALA A 11 -47.79 -0.82 -1.68
CA ALA A 11 -46.82 -0.33 -2.65
C ALA A 11 -46.56 1.18 -2.51
N LEU A 12 -47.59 1.96 -2.18
CA LEU A 12 -47.44 3.40 -1.92
C LEU A 12 -46.66 3.70 -0.62
N LEU A 13 -46.86 2.89 0.42
CA LEU A 13 -46.11 2.99 1.69
C LEU A 13 -44.61 2.65 1.50
N LEU A 14 -44.26 1.69 0.66
CA LEU A 14 -42.86 1.36 0.33
C LEU A 14 -42.17 2.47 -0.48
N ALA A 15 -42.91 3.25 -1.27
CA ALA A 15 -42.38 4.37 -2.04
C ALA A 15 -42.12 5.63 -1.21
N LEU A 16 -42.64 5.69 0.04
CA LEU A 16 -42.50 6.83 0.94
C LEU A 16 -41.31 6.72 1.91
N PHE A 17 -40.56 5.61 1.88
CA PHE A 17 -39.29 5.56 2.61
C PHE A 17 -38.26 6.37 1.84
N PRO A 18 -37.80 7.53 2.35
CA PRO A 18 -36.72 8.27 1.72
C PRO A 18 -35.49 7.36 1.74
N CYS A 19 -35.08 6.85 0.59
CA CYS A 19 -33.76 6.28 0.41
C CYS A 19 -32.79 7.45 0.60
N THR A 20 -32.29 7.66 1.82
CA THR A 20 -31.22 8.64 2.07
C THR A 20 -29.99 8.14 1.36
N ALA A 21 -29.80 8.56 0.11
CA ALA A 21 -28.54 8.38 -0.57
C ALA A 21 -27.49 9.14 0.23
N LEU A 22 -26.53 8.43 0.82
CA LEU A 22 -25.35 9.04 1.40
C LEU A 22 -24.65 9.80 0.28
N ALA A 23 -24.54 11.13 0.42
CA ALA A 23 -23.81 11.94 -0.54
C ALA A 23 -22.35 11.49 -0.58
N ALA A 24 -21.81 11.34 -1.78
CA ALA A 24 -20.38 11.03 -1.95
C ALA A 24 -19.53 12.13 -1.30
N PRO A 25 -18.40 11.78 -0.63
CA PRO A 25 -17.52 12.76 -0.03
C PRO A 25 -17.03 13.78 -1.07
N SER A 26 -17.11 15.09 -0.74
CA SER A 26 -16.49 16.14 -1.54
C SER A 26 -14.99 16.17 -1.24
N THR A 27 -14.14 15.99 -2.24
CA THR A 27 -12.68 15.99 -2.10
C THR A 27 -12.02 16.58 -3.33
N SER A 28 -10.83 17.19 -3.15
CA SER A 28 -9.97 17.67 -4.22
C SER A 28 -9.18 16.56 -4.94
N ALA A 29 -9.25 15.30 -4.46
CA ALA A 29 -8.56 14.19 -5.09
C ALA A 29 -9.01 14.00 -6.55
N GLN A 30 -8.05 13.71 -7.45
CA GLN A 30 -8.33 13.37 -8.86
C GLN A 30 -9.13 12.06 -8.95
N ALA A 31 -8.70 11.05 -8.19
CA ALA A 31 -9.36 9.76 -8.07
C ALA A 31 -9.38 9.30 -6.61
N TYR A 32 -10.41 8.57 -6.21
CA TYR A 32 -10.45 7.88 -4.92
C TYR A 32 -11.37 6.66 -4.96
N ALA A 33 -11.11 5.72 -4.05
CA ALA A 33 -11.99 4.61 -3.73
C ALA A 33 -12.06 4.47 -2.20
N VAL A 34 -13.28 4.33 -1.67
CA VAL A 34 -13.54 3.97 -0.27
C VAL A 34 -14.19 2.61 -0.28
N VAL A 35 -13.53 1.64 0.33
CA VAL A 35 -13.99 0.25 0.35
C VAL A 35 -14.16 -0.22 1.78
N ASP A 36 -15.10 -1.12 1.98
CA ASP A 36 -15.19 -1.90 3.21
C ASP A 36 -14.05 -2.93 3.22
N GLY A 37 -13.17 -2.84 4.22
CA GLY A 37 -11.93 -3.62 4.27
C GLY A 37 -12.12 -5.12 4.45
N GLU A 38 -13.28 -5.55 4.95
CA GLU A 38 -13.59 -6.97 5.16
C GLU A 38 -14.22 -7.60 3.91
N THR A 39 -15.17 -6.91 3.31
CA THR A 39 -15.97 -7.44 2.20
C THR A 39 -15.48 -7.01 0.82
N GLY A 40 -14.62 -5.99 0.74
CA GLY A 40 -14.19 -5.37 -0.53
C GLY A 40 -15.27 -4.53 -1.22
N ARG A 41 -16.43 -4.33 -0.57
CA ARG A 41 -17.52 -3.56 -1.16
C ARG A 41 -17.13 -2.09 -1.30
N VAL A 42 -17.27 -1.54 -2.51
CA VAL A 42 -17.08 -0.11 -2.76
C VAL A 42 -18.23 0.68 -2.13
N LEU A 43 -17.89 1.62 -1.26
CA LEU A 43 -18.83 2.53 -0.59
C LEU A 43 -18.94 3.86 -1.35
N PHE A 44 -17.80 4.41 -1.78
CA PHE A 44 -17.72 5.63 -2.56
C PHE A 44 -16.53 5.54 -3.52
N SER A 45 -16.65 6.15 -4.69
CA SER A 45 -15.54 6.23 -5.65
C SER A 45 -15.69 7.43 -6.57
N LYS A 46 -14.54 7.88 -7.09
CA LYS A 46 -14.43 8.89 -8.14
C LYS A 46 -13.24 8.51 -9.03
N ASN A 47 -13.45 8.38 -10.32
CA ASN A 47 -12.42 8.03 -11.30
C ASN A 47 -11.57 6.82 -10.85
N ALA A 48 -12.17 5.86 -10.14
CA ALA A 48 -11.44 4.85 -9.40
C ALA A 48 -10.67 3.84 -10.28
N GLU A 49 -11.01 3.77 -11.56
CA GLU A 49 -10.36 2.90 -12.56
C GLU A 49 -9.35 3.66 -13.44
N GLU A 50 -9.15 4.97 -13.20
CA GLU A 50 -8.16 5.77 -13.92
C GLU A 50 -6.75 5.33 -13.50
N LYS A 51 -5.89 5.01 -14.50
CA LYS A 51 -4.48 4.67 -14.26
C LYS A 51 -3.69 5.94 -13.98
N LEU A 52 -3.14 6.03 -12.78
CA LEU A 52 -2.41 7.20 -12.31
C LEU A 52 -1.05 6.79 -11.73
N PRO A 53 -0.06 7.70 -11.75
CA PRO A 53 1.16 7.53 -10.98
C PRO A 53 0.82 7.39 -9.49
N MET A 54 1.47 6.44 -8.82
CA MET A 54 1.13 6.11 -7.44
C MET A 54 2.11 6.67 -6.41
N ALA A 55 3.25 7.21 -6.82
CA ALA A 55 4.29 7.71 -5.94
C ALA A 55 4.60 6.74 -4.78
N SER A 56 4.85 7.24 -3.57
CA SER A 56 5.22 6.41 -2.40
C SER A 56 4.14 5.46 -1.90
N THR A 57 2.90 5.50 -2.43
CA THR A 57 1.92 4.44 -2.12
C THR A 57 2.34 3.08 -2.66
N THR A 58 3.29 3.03 -3.60
CA THR A 58 4.03 1.84 -4.04
C THR A 58 4.57 1.00 -2.88
N LYS A 59 5.04 1.68 -1.81
CA LYS A 59 5.70 1.05 -0.66
C LYS A 59 4.79 0.13 0.17
N VAL A 60 3.47 0.28 0.02
CA VAL A 60 2.51 -0.68 0.60
C VAL A 60 2.74 -2.08 0.02
N MET A 61 2.91 -2.19 -1.30
CA MET A 61 3.20 -3.46 -1.96
C MET A 61 4.62 -3.95 -1.62
N THR A 62 5.59 -3.06 -1.56
CA THR A 62 6.98 -3.39 -1.17
C THR A 62 7.04 -3.99 0.24
N CYS A 63 6.35 -3.35 1.20
CA CYS A 63 6.25 -3.85 2.57
C CYS A 63 5.56 -5.22 2.62
N LEU A 64 4.46 -5.39 1.89
CA LEU A 64 3.72 -6.65 1.84
C LEU A 64 4.59 -7.80 1.29
N VAL A 65 5.27 -7.58 0.15
CA VAL A 65 6.15 -8.60 -0.45
C VAL A 65 7.30 -8.96 0.50
N ALA A 66 7.91 -7.98 1.15
CA ALA A 66 8.99 -8.23 2.12
C ALA A 66 8.49 -9.04 3.32
N LEU A 67 7.33 -8.71 3.88
CA LEU A 67 6.72 -9.45 5.00
C LEU A 67 6.33 -10.90 4.65
N GLU A 68 6.10 -11.19 3.38
CA GLU A 68 5.79 -12.55 2.91
C GLU A 68 7.03 -13.37 2.58
N ARG A 69 8.20 -12.73 2.42
CA ARG A 69 9.43 -13.37 1.93
C ARG A 69 10.52 -13.50 2.98
N CYS A 70 10.50 -12.67 4.01
CA CYS A 70 11.55 -12.58 5.02
C CYS A 70 11.01 -12.70 6.44
N SER A 71 11.86 -13.15 7.35
CA SER A 71 11.66 -12.99 8.79
C SER A 71 11.99 -11.55 9.21
N LEU A 72 11.28 -11.03 10.22
CA LEU A 72 11.50 -9.65 10.69
C LEU A 72 12.88 -9.42 11.30
N ASP A 73 13.48 -10.46 11.87
CA ASP A 73 14.80 -10.48 12.51
C ASP A 73 15.94 -10.81 11.53
N GLU A 74 15.62 -11.08 10.25
CA GLU A 74 16.63 -11.35 9.23
C GLU A 74 17.48 -10.12 8.98
N ILE A 75 18.81 -10.31 8.91
CA ILE A 75 19.77 -9.22 8.72
C ILE A 75 19.96 -8.95 7.22
N VAL A 76 19.83 -7.70 6.87
CA VAL A 76 20.05 -7.17 5.52
C VAL A 76 21.34 -6.36 5.52
N THR A 77 22.26 -6.67 4.62
CA THR A 77 23.39 -5.80 4.31
C THR A 77 23.00 -4.89 3.15
N VAL A 78 23.10 -3.59 3.34
CA VAL A 78 22.72 -2.58 2.33
C VAL A 78 23.62 -2.67 1.12
N ASP A 79 23.05 -3.05 -0.02
CA ASP A 79 23.75 -3.06 -1.31
C ASP A 79 24.19 -1.63 -1.69
N PRO A 80 25.41 -1.42 -2.22
CA PRO A 80 25.84 -0.09 -2.67
C PRO A 80 24.87 0.62 -3.63
N ALA A 81 24.14 -0.14 -4.46
CA ALA A 81 23.15 0.41 -5.37
C ALA A 81 21.86 0.87 -4.68
N ALA A 82 21.63 0.48 -3.43
CA ALA A 82 20.49 0.95 -2.64
C ALA A 82 20.80 2.26 -1.89
N ALA A 83 22.08 2.58 -1.67
CA ALA A 83 22.47 3.79 -0.96
C ALA A 83 22.41 5.03 -1.87
N GLY A 84 22.05 6.19 -1.29
CA GLY A 84 22.11 7.48 -1.99
C GLY A 84 21.03 7.70 -3.04
N LEU A 85 19.94 6.95 -3.00
CA LEU A 85 18.78 7.18 -3.87
C LEU A 85 18.13 8.54 -3.58
N GLU A 86 17.66 9.19 -4.65
CA GLU A 86 16.96 10.47 -4.55
C GLU A 86 15.63 10.37 -3.79
N GLY A 87 15.17 11.51 -3.27
CA GLY A 87 13.89 11.64 -2.58
C GLY A 87 13.99 11.35 -1.08
N THR A 88 12.93 10.82 -0.50
CA THR A 88 12.88 10.48 0.94
C THR A 88 13.76 9.28 1.26
N SER A 89 14.49 9.32 2.36
CA SER A 89 15.56 8.39 2.67
C SER A 89 15.66 8.13 4.18
N MET A 90 16.13 6.94 4.55
CA MET A 90 16.69 6.64 5.88
C MET A 90 18.15 7.07 6.00
N TYR A 91 18.78 7.51 4.91
CA TYR A 91 20.21 7.81 4.80
C TYR A 91 21.09 6.58 5.08
N LEU A 92 20.71 5.45 4.45
CA LEU A 92 21.48 4.21 4.55
C LEU A 92 22.82 4.33 3.85
N SER A 93 23.84 3.74 4.46
CA SER A 93 25.19 3.63 3.89
C SER A 93 25.40 2.25 3.26
N ALA A 94 26.22 2.18 2.21
CA ALA A 94 26.60 0.91 1.63
C ALA A 94 27.35 0.04 2.64
N GLY A 95 26.95 -1.23 2.77
CA GLY A 95 27.51 -2.18 3.72
C GLY A 95 26.93 -2.08 5.14
N GLU A 96 26.09 -1.11 5.42
CA GLU A 96 25.37 -1.02 6.69
C GLU A 96 24.46 -2.23 6.88
N THR A 97 24.31 -2.70 8.13
CA THR A 97 23.45 -3.85 8.45
C THR A 97 22.27 -3.44 9.31
N LEU A 98 21.07 -3.86 8.93
CA LEU A 98 19.83 -3.63 9.65
C LEU A 98 18.94 -4.87 9.58
N THR A 99 18.00 -5.00 10.50
CA THR A 99 16.98 -6.01 10.39
C THR A 99 15.97 -5.67 9.30
N VAL A 100 15.29 -6.67 8.74
CA VAL A 100 14.11 -6.46 7.87
C VAL A 100 13.09 -5.59 8.59
N SER A 101 12.88 -5.78 9.89
CA SER A 101 11.99 -4.96 10.70
C SER A 101 12.37 -3.47 10.64
N ASP A 102 13.64 -3.12 10.85
CA ASP A 102 14.11 -1.73 10.85
C ASP A 102 13.91 -1.08 9.48
N LEU A 103 14.22 -1.83 8.41
CA LEU A 103 13.99 -1.37 7.05
C LEU A 103 12.50 -1.16 6.75
N LEU A 104 11.61 -2.03 7.25
CA LEU A 104 10.18 -1.88 7.06
C LEU A 104 9.60 -0.68 7.82
N TYR A 105 10.09 -0.39 9.03
CA TYR A 105 9.74 0.84 9.74
C TYR A 105 10.23 2.07 8.98
N GLY A 106 11.47 2.11 8.53
CA GLY A 106 11.99 3.21 7.72
C GLY A 106 11.28 3.37 6.38
N LEU A 107 10.94 2.26 5.72
CA LEU A 107 10.13 2.23 4.51
C LEU A 107 8.79 2.95 4.70
N MET A 108 8.05 2.60 5.76
CA MET A 108 6.68 3.06 5.94
C MET A 108 6.57 4.38 6.69
N MET A 109 7.46 4.69 7.62
CA MET A 109 7.39 5.90 8.45
C MET A 109 8.16 7.07 7.84
N SER A 110 9.38 6.84 7.33
CA SER A 110 10.19 7.86 6.65
C SER A 110 10.03 7.84 5.13
N SER A 111 9.24 6.91 4.61
CA SER A 111 9.09 6.72 3.15
C SER A 111 10.44 6.46 2.45
N GLY A 112 11.39 5.76 3.11
CA GLY A 112 12.75 5.54 2.64
C GLY A 112 12.82 4.84 1.28
N ASN A 113 13.35 5.53 0.26
CA ASN A 113 13.59 4.93 -1.06
C ASN A 113 14.76 3.96 -1.01
N ASP A 114 15.77 4.27 -0.23
CA ASP A 114 16.93 3.42 0.07
C ASP A 114 16.51 2.14 0.81
N ALA A 115 15.60 2.22 1.79
CA ALA A 115 15.04 1.04 2.44
C ALA A 115 14.27 0.14 1.47
N ALA A 116 13.48 0.75 0.57
CA ALA A 116 12.78 0.00 -0.47
C ALA A 116 13.76 -0.76 -1.40
N ALA A 117 14.83 -0.09 -1.81
CA ALA A 117 15.86 -0.68 -2.65
C ALA A 117 16.68 -1.75 -1.90
N ALA A 118 17.07 -1.51 -0.65
CA ALA A 118 17.80 -2.48 0.17
C ALA A 118 17.02 -3.79 0.31
N LEU A 119 15.71 -3.71 0.60
CA LEU A 119 14.82 -4.87 0.62
C LEU A 119 14.74 -5.55 -0.75
N ALA A 120 14.68 -4.79 -1.84
CA ALA A 120 14.60 -5.36 -3.19
C ALA A 120 15.88 -6.11 -3.58
N TYR A 121 17.04 -5.55 -3.30
CA TYR A 121 18.33 -6.23 -3.54
C TYR A 121 18.48 -7.48 -2.67
N HIS A 122 18.12 -7.39 -1.39
CA HIS A 122 18.20 -8.52 -0.47
C HIS A 122 17.28 -9.68 -0.88
N ILE A 123 16.02 -9.41 -1.25
CA ILE A 123 15.00 -10.43 -1.51
C ILE A 123 15.13 -11.02 -2.93
N ALA A 124 15.47 -10.20 -3.91
CA ALA A 124 15.38 -10.56 -5.31
C ALA A 124 16.65 -10.31 -6.11
N GLY A 125 17.69 -9.75 -5.50
CA GLY A 125 18.95 -9.44 -6.18
C GLY A 125 18.90 -8.20 -7.08
N GLY A 126 17.77 -7.42 -7.04
CA GLY A 126 17.68 -6.20 -7.83
C GLY A 126 16.26 -5.64 -7.92
N ILE A 127 16.19 -4.41 -8.44
CA ILE A 127 14.95 -3.62 -8.56
C ILE A 127 13.93 -4.30 -9.50
N GLU A 128 14.37 -4.72 -10.69
CA GLU A 128 13.51 -5.32 -11.71
C GLU A 128 12.94 -6.67 -11.26
N GLN A 129 13.78 -7.50 -10.65
CA GLN A 129 13.40 -8.81 -10.13
C GLN A 129 12.38 -8.67 -9.00
N PHE A 130 12.57 -7.66 -8.12
CA PHE A 130 11.64 -7.37 -7.07
C PHE A 130 10.31 -6.81 -7.62
N ALA A 131 10.36 -5.93 -8.62
CA ALA A 131 9.17 -5.42 -9.30
C ALA A 131 8.34 -6.56 -9.93
N ALA A 132 9.00 -7.59 -10.46
CA ALA A 132 8.31 -8.79 -10.95
C ALA A 132 7.53 -9.51 -9.83
N LEU A 133 8.11 -9.62 -8.62
CA LEU A 133 7.40 -10.19 -7.45
C LEU A 133 6.21 -9.31 -7.03
N MET A 134 6.36 -7.97 -7.07
CA MET A 134 5.27 -7.04 -6.79
C MET A 134 4.12 -7.20 -7.80
N ASN A 135 4.43 -7.35 -9.08
CA ASN A 135 3.45 -7.56 -10.13
C ASN A 135 2.74 -8.91 -10.00
N GLN A 136 3.47 -9.97 -9.65
CA GLN A 136 2.87 -11.27 -9.33
C GLN A 136 1.89 -11.13 -8.16
N LYS A 137 2.28 -10.45 -7.08
CA LYS A 137 1.42 -10.23 -5.92
C LYS A 137 0.19 -9.39 -6.28
N ALA A 138 0.33 -8.36 -7.13
CA ALA A 138 -0.79 -7.56 -7.61
C ALA A 138 -1.84 -8.44 -8.31
N GLN A 139 -1.42 -9.37 -9.16
CA GLN A 139 -2.31 -10.32 -9.82
C GLN A 139 -3.00 -11.25 -8.81
N GLU A 140 -2.27 -11.79 -7.84
CA GLU A 140 -2.81 -12.65 -6.78
C GLU A 140 -3.90 -11.94 -5.94
N ILE A 141 -3.76 -10.63 -5.72
CA ILE A 141 -4.73 -9.79 -5.01
C ILE A 141 -5.92 -9.40 -5.90
N GLY A 142 -5.81 -9.54 -7.22
CA GLY A 142 -6.79 -9.06 -8.20
C GLY A 142 -6.68 -7.57 -8.50
N ALA A 143 -5.49 -6.98 -8.34
CA ALA A 143 -5.15 -5.61 -8.73
C ALA A 143 -4.65 -5.58 -10.19
N GLU A 144 -5.56 -5.87 -11.12
CA GLU A 144 -5.25 -6.15 -12.53
C GLU A 144 -4.87 -4.90 -13.35
N SER A 145 -5.21 -3.71 -12.86
CA SER A 145 -4.91 -2.43 -13.50
C SER A 145 -3.71 -1.73 -12.86
N THR A 146 -2.81 -2.52 -12.23
CA THR A 146 -1.61 -2.05 -11.54
C THR A 146 -0.36 -2.63 -12.18
N HIS A 147 0.68 -1.82 -12.32
CA HIS A 147 1.98 -2.28 -12.78
C HIS A 147 3.10 -1.55 -12.03
N PHE A 148 3.99 -2.33 -11.43
CA PHE A 148 5.16 -1.87 -10.70
C PHE A 148 6.42 -2.01 -11.56
N VAL A 149 7.26 -0.96 -11.57
CA VAL A 149 8.57 -0.92 -12.22
C VAL A 149 9.69 -0.81 -11.19
N ASN A 150 9.38 -0.26 -10.02
CA ASN A 150 10.32 -0.10 -8.93
C ASN A 150 9.61 -0.24 -7.56
N PRO A 151 10.36 -0.46 -6.45
CA PRO A 151 9.79 -0.67 -5.12
C PRO A 151 9.51 0.61 -4.34
N HIS A 152 9.96 1.79 -4.82
CA HIS A 152 9.96 3.03 -4.04
C HIS A 152 8.95 4.08 -4.54
N GLY A 153 8.49 3.98 -5.80
CA GLY A 153 7.48 4.87 -6.36
C GLY A 153 8.04 6.11 -7.05
N LEU A 154 9.34 6.18 -7.34
CA LEU A 154 9.88 7.22 -8.22
C LEU A 154 9.27 7.09 -9.62
N PRO A 155 9.06 8.20 -10.32
CA PRO A 155 8.46 8.19 -11.64
C PRO A 155 9.22 7.29 -12.61
N ALA A 156 8.50 6.40 -13.29
CA ALA A 156 9.04 5.55 -14.33
C ALA A 156 7.93 5.25 -15.35
N GLU A 157 8.30 5.09 -16.61
CA GLU A 157 7.35 4.67 -17.65
C GLU A 157 6.75 3.31 -17.29
N GLY A 158 5.44 3.19 -17.37
CA GLY A 158 4.75 1.96 -17.01
C GLY A 158 4.50 1.76 -15.51
N HIS A 159 4.88 2.70 -14.63
CA HIS A 159 4.63 2.61 -13.17
C HIS A 159 3.32 3.29 -12.81
N TYR A 160 2.23 2.51 -12.66
CA TYR A 160 0.90 3.03 -12.42
C TYR A 160 0.04 2.09 -11.58
N THR A 161 -1.01 2.65 -11.01
CA THR A 161 -2.12 1.91 -10.36
C THR A 161 -3.44 2.64 -10.58
N THR A 162 -4.53 2.08 -10.07
CA THR A 162 -5.84 2.73 -9.94
C THR A 162 -6.21 2.86 -8.48
N ALA A 163 -7.13 3.79 -8.16
CA ALA A 163 -7.60 3.93 -6.77
C ALA A 163 -8.32 2.65 -6.29
N SER A 164 -9.04 1.96 -7.18
CA SER A 164 -9.65 0.65 -6.89
C SER A 164 -8.62 -0.39 -6.51
N ASP A 165 -7.56 -0.52 -7.30
CA ASP A 165 -6.53 -1.54 -7.06
C ASP A 165 -5.71 -1.21 -5.82
N LEU A 166 -5.37 0.06 -5.60
CA LEU A 166 -4.66 0.48 -4.40
C LEU A 166 -5.48 0.18 -3.13
N ALA A 167 -6.80 0.35 -3.19
CA ALA A 167 -7.69 -0.01 -2.08
C ALA A 167 -7.71 -1.53 -1.81
N LYS A 168 -7.70 -2.38 -2.87
CA LYS A 168 -7.58 -3.84 -2.73
C LYS A 168 -6.24 -4.23 -2.08
N ILE A 169 -5.13 -3.64 -2.56
CA ILE A 169 -3.79 -3.89 -2.03
C ILE A 169 -3.73 -3.50 -0.55
N ALA A 170 -4.23 -2.31 -0.19
CA ALA A 170 -4.24 -1.84 1.19
C ALA A 170 -5.11 -2.73 2.10
N ALA A 171 -6.31 -3.12 1.66
CA ALA A 171 -7.20 -4.01 2.40
C ALA A 171 -6.57 -5.41 2.59
N TYR A 172 -5.85 -5.90 1.60
CA TYR A 172 -5.11 -7.17 1.72
C TYR A 172 -3.95 -7.05 2.71
N ALA A 173 -3.13 -6.01 2.60
CA ALA A 173 -1.98 -5.77 3.46
C ALA A 173 -2.39 -5.63 4.95
N LEU A 174 -3.51 -4.96 5.25
CA LEU A 174 -4.02 -4.79 6.61
C LEU A 174 -4.44 -6.10 7.29
N LYS A 175 -4.64 -7.19 6.55
CA LYS A 175 -4.87 -8.52 7.13
C LYS A 175 -3.58 -9.11 7.74
N ASN A 176 -2.41 -8.64 7.33
CA ASN A 176 -1.14 -9.01 7.92
C ASN A 176 -0.92 -8.23 9.22
N GLN A 177 -0.81 -8.93 10.35
CA GLN A 177 -0.67 -8.30 11.67
C GLN A 177 0.62 -7.47 11.81
N ALA A 178 1.73 -7.89 11.17
CA ALA A 178 2.97 -7.15 11.19
C ALA A 178 2.83 -5.84 10.39
N PHE A 179 2.21 -5.89 9.20
CA PHE A 179 1.89 -4.70 8.43
C PHE A 179 1.02 -3.72 9.23
N ALA A 180 -0.08 -4.20 9.79
CA ALA A 180 -0.99 -3.37 10.59
C ALA A 180 -0.28 -2.71 11.77
N ARG A 181 0.64 -3.43 12.44
CA ARG A 181 1.46 -2.89 13.54
C ARG A 181 2.39 -1.78 13.05
N ILE A 182 3.14 -2.02 11.96
CA ILE A 182 4.08 -1.04 11.40
C ILE A 182 3.35 0.26 11.04
N VAL A 183 2.25 0.19 10.28
CA VAL A 183 1.54 1.38 9.80
C VAL A 183 0.73 2.10 10.89
N SER A 184 0.49 1.47 12.03
CA SER A 184 -0.16 2.12 13.19
C SER A 184 0.83 2.73 14.18
N THR A 185 2.13 2.53 14.00
CA THR A 185 3.19 3.07 14.86
C THR A 185 3.31 4.58 14.63
N LYS A 186 3.43 5.35 15.71
CA LYS A 186 3.51 6.81 15.66
C LYS A 186 4.94 7.34 15.61
N SER A 187 5.85 6.64 16.26
CA SER A 187 7.28 6.94 16.28
C SER A 187 8.07 5.67 16.57
N MET A 188 9.28 5.58 16.07
CA MET A 188 10.18 4.47 16.28
C MET A 188 11.61 4.97 16.42
N ASP A 189 12.29 4.56 17.50
CA ASP A 189 13.71 4.80 17.71
C ASP A 189 14.48 3.56 17.24
N LEU A 190 15.39 3.75 16.32
CA LEU A 190 16.39 2.76 15.93
C LEU A 190 17.70 3.19 16.61
N PRO A 191 18.14 2.50 17.69
CA PRO A 191 19.37 2.86 18.38
C PRO A 191 20.59 2.63 17.48
N ALA A 192 21.66 3.39 17.73
CA ALA A 192 22.94 3.11 17.09
C ALA A 192 23.49 1.76 17.56
N ASP A 193 24.15 1.05 16.66
CA ASP A 193 24.98 -0.10 16.93
C ASP A 193 26.37 0.08 16.27
N ASP A 194 27.18 -0.99 16.20
CA ASP A 194 28.52 -0.93 15.63
C ASP A 194 28.54 -0.60 14.12
N ASP A 195 27.45 -0.94 13.40
CA ASP A 195 27.35 -0.86 11.94
C ASP A 195 26.34 0.22 11.46
N SER A 196 25.50 0.76 12.36
CA SER A 196 24.39 1.66 12.01
C SER A 196 24.31 2.85 12.96
N PRO A 197 24.09 4.09 12.44
CA PRO A 197 23.80 5.25 13.28
C PRO A 197 22.38 5.19 13.86
N ALA A 198 22.17 5.87 14.99
CA ALA A 198 20.83 6.04 15.53
C ALA A 198 19.91 6.79 14.57
N ARG A 199 18.66 6.35 14.47
CA ARG A 199 17.60 7.03 13.68
C ARG A 199 16.32 7.18 14.50
N TYR A 200 15.68 8.31 14.33
CA TYR A 200 14.34 8.57 14.85
C TYR A 200 13.37 8.64 13.67
N LEU A 201 12.36 7.75 13.66
CA LEU A 201 11.39 7.60 12.59
C LEU A 201 10.01 8.11 13.02
#